data_aff2c172298c4a6a0c122480da7363a0
#
_entry.id   aff2c172298c4a6a0c122480da7363a0
#
_cell.length_a   1.000
_cell.length_b   1.000
_cell.length_c   1.000
_cell.angle_alpha   90.00
_cell.angle_beta   90.00
_cell.angle_gamma   90.00
#
_symmetry.space_group_name_H-M   'P 1'
#
loop_
_entity.id
_entity.type
_entity.pdbx_description
1 polymer ?
#
loop_
_entity_poly.entity_id
_entity_poly.type
_entity_poly.pdbx_seq_one_letter_code
_entity_poly.pdbx_strand_id
1 'polypeptide(L)'
;ENESISSKIINHADRKDELIIVLENTPFYSESGGQIGDTGIIKNDDFSAKVNDTQKNGDYILHTCKLTKGSIGNNLSVDCIVDSDRRNSIMVNHTATHLLHQSLKDVLGSHVNQAGSLVHPEYLRFDITHPNKISSTELDDIEIIVNQKIGEDITVKTSIKSLEEAKKEGATALFGEKYGDKVRVVTMGEYSKELCGGTHVSSTGKISKFKIKHDKAISSGIRRIHAITSNHVDLYLKEKLDELGLLKEAEQKKEEEKQSQSILLKSVDIDSIIKYPIMDFDGIELLFSKVELGVASDLKILSKKIKNKTDSAIIFLFTEIDKKITISV
;
A
#
# COMPACT_ATOMS: atom_id res chain seq x y z
N GLU A 1 -22.75 17.55 7.48
CA GLU A 1 -21.80 18.52 6.93
C GLU A 1 -22.25 18.83 5.49
N ASN A 2 -22.42 20.11 5.19
CA ASN A 2 -22.89 20.51 3.85
C ASN A 2 -21.76 20.28 2.84
N GLU A 3 -22.05 19.57 1.76
CA GLU A 3 -21.13 19.34 0.64
C GLU A 3 -21.19 20.46 -0.42
N SER A 4 -22.17 21.35 -0.30
CA SER A 4 -22.34 22.52 -1.17
C SER A 4 -22.89 23.69 -0.37
N ILE A 5 -22.30 24.87 -0.55
CA ILE A 5 -22.81 26.14 -0.03
C ILE A 5 -22.55 27.26 -1.04
N SER A 6 -23.40 28.28 -1.00
CA SER A 6 -23.11 29.57 -1.64
C SER A 6 -22.26 30.45 -0.71
N SER A 7 -21.24 31.08 -1.24
CA SER A 7 -20.29 31.92 -0.50
C SER A 7 -19.82 33.09 -1.34
N LYS A 8 -18.89 33.88 -0.79
CA LYS A 8 -18.23 34.98 -1.51
C LYS A 8 -16.74 34.84 -1.48
N ILE A 9 -16.08 35.19 -2.57
CA ILE A 9 -14.63 35.32 -2.63
C ILE A 9 -14.24 36.63 -1.95
N ILE A 10 -13.61 36.56 -0.78
CA ILE A 10 -13.19 37.76 -0.03
C ILE A 10 -11.77 38.20 -0.38
N ASN A 11 -10.94 37.27 -0.85
CA ASN A 11 -9.59 37.55 -1.32
C ASN A 11 -9.12 36.49 -2.32
N HIS A 12 -8.18 36.86 -3.18
CA HIS A 12 -7.51 35.92 -4.08
C HIS A 12 -6.10 36.42 -4.43
N ALA A 13 -5.25 35.49 -4.86
CA ALA A 13 -3.89 35.77 -5.34
C ALA A 13 -3.49 34.78 -6.44
N ASP A 14 -2.87 35.28 -7.49
CA ASP A 14 -2.23 34.45 -8.51
C ASP A 14 -0.83 34.06 -8.03
N ARG A 15 -0.54 32.77 -8.09
CA ARG A 15 0.76 32.22 -7.74
C ARG A 15 1.27 31.29 -8.85
N LYS A 16 2.00 31.84 -9.80
CA LYS A 16 2.45 31.14 -11.02
C LYS A 16 1.26 30.58 -11.80
N ASP A 17 1.12 29.23 -11.82
CA ASP A 17 0.04 28.52 -12.52
C ASP A 17 -1.14 28.15 -11.59
N GLU A 18 -1.14 28.63 -10.35
CA GLU A 18 -2.15 28.35 -9.35
C GLU A 18 -2.86 29.63 -8.91
N LEU A 19 -4.12 29.50 -8.59
CA LEU A 19 -4.97 30.54 -8.04
C LEU A 19 -5.30 30.21 -6.59
N ILE A 20 -4.94 31.08 -5.66
CA ILE A 20 -5.31 30.93 -4.25
C ILE A 20 -6.59 31.73 -4.01
N ILE A 21 -7.62 31.08 -3.48
CA ILE A 21 -8.91 31.71 -3.17
C ILE A 21 -9.16 31.64 -1.65
N VAL A 22 -9.64 32.74 -1.08
CA VAL A 22 -10.16 32.81 0.28
C VAL A 22 -11.66 33.10 0.20
N LEU A 23 -12.46 32.28 0.85
CA LEU A 23 -13.91 32.39 0.92
C LEU A 23 -14.36 32.97 2.25
N GLU A 24 -15.49 33.66 2.25
CA GLU A 24 -16.15 34.14 3.47
C GLU A 24 -16.56 32.95 4.36
N ASN A 25 -17.18 31.95 3.76
CA ASN A 25 -17.52 30.67 4.39
C ASN A 25 -17.13 29.54 3.45
N THR A 26 -16.65 28.42 3.98
CA THR A 26 -16.21 27.30 3.15
C THR A 26 -16.77 25.95 3.65
N PRO A 27 -17.24 25.09 2.71
CA PRO A 27 -17.60 23.71 3.04
C PRO A 27 -16.37 22.77 3.00
N PHE A 28 -15.24 23.25 2.44
CA PHE A 28 -14.02 22.44 2.25
C PHE A 28 -13.31 22.26 3.59
N TYR A 29 -13.02 21.01 3.92
CA TYR A 29 -12.16 20.68 5.05
C TYR A 29 -10.70 21.07 4.72
N SER A 30 -10.10 21.88 5.56
CA SER A 30 -8.68 22.18 5.45
C SER A 30 -7.85 21.09 6.10
N GLU A 31 -6.71 20.72 5.49
CA GLU A 31 -5.80 19.72 6.01
C GLU A 31 -5.47 19.97 7.49
N SER A 32 -5.76 18.98 8.33
CA SER A 32 -5.54 19.03 9.77
C SER A 32 -5.64 17.64 10.40
N GLY A 33 -4.97 17.40 11.52
CA GLY A 33 -5.06 16.15 12.29
C GLY A 33 -4.72 14.89 11.49
N GLY A 34 -3.90 15.01 10.45
CA GLY A 34 -3.54 13.93 9.54
C GLY A 34 -4.54 13.66 8.41
N GLN A 35 -5.72 14.27 8.41
CA GLN A 35 -6.63 14.21 7.28
C GLN A 35 -6.24 15.27 6.24
N ILE A 36 -6.08 14.85 4.97
CA ILE A 36 -5.77 15.76 3.85
C ILE A 36 -6.94 16.70 3.54
N GLY A 37 -6.64 17.85 2.92
CA GLY A 37 -7.62 18.84 2.52
C GLY A 37 -8.59 18.32 1.45
N ASP A 38 -9.78 18.91 1.41
CA ASP A 38 -10.78 18.62 0.38
C ASP A 38 -10.43 19.21 -0.97
N THR A 39 -11.00 18.62 -2.00
CA THR A 39 -11.01 19.09 -3.37
C THR A 39 -12.45 19.33 -3.84
N GLY A 40 -12.60 20.00 -4.99
CA GLY A 40 -13.92 20.23 -5.58
C GLY A 40 -13.93 21.39 -6.55
N ILE A 41 -15.02 22.18 -6.57
CA ILE A 41 -15.23 23.26 -7.54
C ILE A 41 -15.79 24.50 -6.83
N ILE A 42 -15.24 25.65 -7.17
CA ILE A 42 -15.80 26.97 -6.85
C ILE A 42 -16.24 27.61 -8.17
N LYS A 43 -17.52 27.93 -8.30
CA LYS A 43 -18.07 28.41 -9.59
C LYS A 43 -19.25 29.38 -9.43
N ASN A 44 -19.53 30.10 -10.50
CA ASN A 44 -20.81 30.73 -10.83
C ASN A 44 -21.03 30.67 -12.35
N ASP A 45 -21.97 31.44 -12.89
CA ASP A 45 -22.29 31.42 -14.31
C ASP A 45 -21.11 31.82 -15.21
N ASP A 46 -20.26 32.76 -14.77
CA ASP A 46 -19.17 33.33 -15.57
C ASP A 46 -17.78 32.84 -15.15
N PHE A 47 -17.66 32.22 -13.97
CA PHE A 47 -16.41 31.82 -13.36
C PHE A 47 -16.44 30.35 -12.93
N SER A 48 -15.32 29.64 -13.09
CA SER A 48 -15.12 28.32 -12.52
C SER A 48 -13.65 28.06 -12.22
N ALA A 49 -13.38 27.53 -11.02
CA ALA A 49 -12.06 27.10 -10.58
C ALA A 49 -12.15 25.73 -9.90
N LYS A 50 -11.27 24.82 -10.29
CA LYS A 50 -11.12 23.52 -9.64
C LYS A 50 -10.22 23.67 -8.42
N VAL A 51 -10.73 23.30 -7.24
CA VAL A 51 -9.95 23.22 -5.99
C VAL A 51 -9.15 21.93 -5.99
N ASN A 52 -7.84 22.04 -5.93
CA ASN A 52 -6.90 20.92 -5.90
C ASN A 52 -6.44 20.61 -4.48
N ASP A 53 -6.43 21.59 -3.58
CA ASP A 53 -6.04 21.44 -2.18
C ASP A 53 -6.67 22.54 -1.31
N THR A 54 -6.85 22.24 -0.02
CA THR A 54 -7.39 23.15 0.97
C THR A 54 -6.54 23.13 2.23
N GLN A 55 -5.89 24.24 2.55
CA GLN A 55 -4.95 24.40 3.64
C GLN A 55 -5.38 25.49 4.61
N LYS A 56 -4.99 25.36 5.88
CA LYS A 56 -5.18 26.42 6.88
C LYS A 56 -3.91 27.22 7.05
N ASN A 57 -4.03 28.55 7.01
CA ASN A 57 -2.95 29.50 7.27
C ASN A 57 -3.43 30.60 8.21
N GLY A 58 -3.06 30.52 9.48
CA GLY A 58 -3.59 31.36 10.54
C GLY A 58 -5.11 31.19 10.66
N ASP A 59 -5.84 32.29 10.53
CA ASP A 59 -7.31 32.30 10.60
C ASP A 59 -7.99 32.08 9.25
N TYR A 60 -7.22 31.99 8.16
CA TYR A 60 -7.74 31.83 6.81
C TYR A 60 -7.65 30.39 6.32
N ILE A 61 -8.65 29.98 5.53
CA ILE A 61 -8.62 28.74 4.78
C ILE A 61 -8.29 29.11 3.32
N LEU A 62 -7.20 28.57 2.82
CA LEU A 62 -6.66 28.80 1.49
C LEU A 62 -7.05 27.64 0.57
N HIS A 63 -7.75 27.98 -0.52
CA HIS A 63 -8.12 27.01 -1.56
C HIS A 63 -7.15 27.16 -2.72
N THR A 64 -6.26 26.20 -2.93
CA THR A 64 -5.37 26.14 -4.09
C THR A 64 -6.15 25.63 -5.29
N CYS A 65 -6.33 26.49 -6.28
CA CYS A 65 -7.23 26.26 -7.39
C CYS A 65 -6.51 26.34 -8.74
N LYS A 66 -7.12 25.70 -9.73
CA LYS A 66 -6.84 25.92 -11.16
C LYS A 66 -8.05 26.58 -11.80
N LEU A 67 -7.86 27.75 -12.39
CA LEU A 67 -8.91 28.43 -13.16
C LEU A 67 -9.29 27.60 -14.37
N THR A 68 -10.58 27.32 -14.54
CA THR A 68 -11.12 26.52 -15.66
C THR A 68 -12.03 27.33 -16.59
N LYS A 69 -12.63 28.45 -16.10
CA LYS A 69 -13.50 29.32 -16.89
C LYS A 69 -13.45 30.74 -16.32
N GLY A 70 -13.48 31.74 -17.20
CA GLY A 70 -13.68 33.14 -16.88
C GLY A 70 -12.50 33.80 -16.19
N SER A 71 -12.78 34.80 -15.37
CA SER A 71 -11.82 35.55 -14.56
C SER A 71 -12.32 35.75 -13.14
N ILE A 72 -11.39 35.89 -12.21
CA ILE A 72 -11.69 36.08 -10.80
C ILE A 72 -11.78 37.57 -10.44
N GLY A 73 -12.63 37.90 -9.45
CA GLY A 73 -12.72 39.20 -8.84
C GLY A 73 -13.08 39.09 -7.37
N ASN A 74 -12.84 40.15 -6.60
CA ASN A 74 -13.25 40.25 -5.21
C ASN A 74 -14.77 40.44 -5.07
N ASN A 75 -15.32 39.93 -3.95
CA ASN A 75 -16.76 39.97 -3.64
C ASN A 75 -17.64 39.19 -4.65
N LEU A 76 -17.03 38.33 -5.44
CA LEU A 76 -17.75 37.48 -6.38
C LEU A 76 -18.55 36.43 -5.61
N SER A 77 -19.88 36.39 -5.83
CA SER A 77 -20.72 35.31 -5.29
C SER A 77 -20.48 34.03 -6.07
N VAL A 78 -20.27 32.92 -5.37
CA VAL A 78 -19.92 31.63 -5.94
C VAL A 78 -20.59 30.49 -5.18
N ASP A 79 -20.82 29.39 -5.87
CA ASP A 79 -21.17 28.12 -5.29
C ASP A 79 -19.90 27.28 -5.08
N CYS A 80 -19.76 26.77 -3.87
CA CYS A 80 -18.65 25.95 -3.44
C CYS A 80 -19.15 24.51 -3.33
N ILE A 81 -18.63 23.62 -4.14
CA ILE A 81 -19.08 22.22 -4.27
C ILE A 81 -17.90 21.31 -3.98
N VAL A 82 -18.00 20.54 -2.91
CA VAL A 82 -16.98 19.56 -2.52
C VAL A 82 -17.06 18.32 -3.42
N ASP A 83 -15.93 17.71 -3.72
CA ASP A 83 -15.86 16.37 -4.33
C ASP A 83 -16.35 15.33 -3.30
N SER A 84 -17.63 15.00 -3.37
CA SER A 84 -18.32 14.14 -2.42
C SER A 84 -17.77 12.72 -2.39
N ASP A 85 -17.39 12.16 -3.53
CA ASP A 85 -16.85 10.80 -3.63
C ASP A 85 -15.49 10.71 -2.94
N ARG A 86 -14.62 11.69 -3.20
CA ARG A 86 -13.32 11.78 -2.55
C ARG A 86 -13.46 12.01 -1.03
N ARG A 87 -14.34 12.94 -0.61
CA ARG A 87 -14.62 13.17 0.81
C ARG A 87 -15.16 11.93 1.49
N ASN A 88 -16.08 11.20 0.89
CA ASN A 88 -16.62 9.97 1.44
C ASN A 88 -15.52 8.92 1.64
N SER A 89 -14.63 8.76 0.68
CA SER A 89 -13.49 7.85 0.80
C SER A 89 -12.55 8.24 1.95
N ILE A 90 -12.31 9.54 2.15
CA ILE A 90 -11.54 10.07 3.28
C ILE A 90 -12.27 9.81 4.60
N MET A 91 -13.58 10.05 4.68
CA MET A 91 -14.40 9.81 5.88
C MET A 91 -14.38 8.34 6.30
N VAL A 92 -14.45 7.43 5.34
CA VAL A 92 -14.34 5.98 5.53
C VAL A 92 -12.98 5.65 6.15
N ASN A 93 -11.89 6.09 5.55
CA ASN A 93 -10.53 5.85 6.05
C ASN A 93 -10.29 6.50 7.41
N HIS A 94 -10.83 7.69 7.66
CA HIS A 94 -10.68 8.37 8.95
C HIS A 94 -11.42 7.62 10.06
N THR A 95 -12.64 7.17 9.79
CA THR A 95 -13.40 6.36 10.76
C THR A 95 -12.71 5.02 11.03
N ALA A 96 -12.16 4.38 10.00
CA ALA A 96 -11.36 3.16 10.16
C ALA A 96 -10.09 3.38 10.99
N THR A 97 -9.48 4.58 10.92
CA THR A 97 -8.30 4.93 11.73
C THR A 97 -8.61 4.90 13.22
N HIS A 98 -9.78 5.39 13.64
CA HIS A 98 -10.20 5.32 15.04
C HIS A 98 -10.47 3.89 15.52
N LEU A 99 -11.10 3.05 14.70
CA LEU A 99 -11.27 1.63 15.00
C LEU A 99 -9.91 0.93 15.13
N LEU A 100 -9.00 1.20 14.19
CA LEU A 100 -7.64 0.67 14.21
C LEU A 100 -6.89 1.10 15.48
N HIS A 101 -6.96 2.37 15.87
CA HIS A 101 -6.28 2.88 17.06
C HIS A 101 -6.72 2.13 18.32
N GLN A 102 -8.03 1.94 18.52
CA GLN A 102 -8.53 1.20 19.67
C GLN A 102 -8.15 -0.28 19.59
N SER A 103 -8.28 -0.93 18.42
CA SER A 103 -7.90 -2.35 18.26
C SER A 103 -6.40 -2.59 18.54
N LEU A 104 -5.55 -1.64 18.16
CA LEU A 104 -4.12 -1.69 18.50
C LEU A 104 -3.86 -1.64 20.01
N LYS A 105 -4.62 -0.83 20.73
CA LYS A 105 -4.54 -0.79 22.21
C LYS A 105 -5.05 -2.08 22.84
N ASP A 106 -6.12 -2.65 22.30
CA ASP A 106 -6.72 -3.89 22.81
C ASP A 106 -5.77 -5.08 22.67
N VAL A 107 -5.05 -5.18 21.54
CA VAL A 107 -4.14 -6.31 21.24
C VAL A 107 -2.73 -6.07 21.79
N LEU A 108 -2.16 -4.88 21.59
CA LEU A 108 -0.75 -4.61 21.92
C LEU A 108 -0.57 -3.99 23.32
N GLY A 109 -1.62 -3.42 23.90
CA GLY A 109 -1.62 -2.81 25.21
C GLY A 109 -1.78 -1.29 25.22
N SER A 110 -2.07 -0.76 26.40
CA SER A 110 -2.41 0.66 26.63
C SER A 110 -1.27 1.65 26.38
N HIS A 111 -0.04 1.18 26.19
CA HIS A 111 1.12 2.01 25.85
C HIS A 111 1.08 2.52 24.39
N VAL A 112 0.21 1.96 23.56
CA VAL A 112 0.06 2.37 22.17
C VAL A 112 -0.57 3.76 22.12
N ASN A 113 0.18 4.72 21.58
CA ASN A 113 -0.28 6.08 21.32
C ASN A 113 -0.01 6.48 19.88
N GLN A 114 -0.81 7.38 19.34
CA GLN A 114 -0.57 7.95 18.03
C GLN A 114 0.72 8.78 18.04
N ALA A 115 1.63 8.48 17.12
CA ALA A 115 2.83 9.26 16.82
C ALA A 115 2.70 10.05 15.51
N GLY A 116 1.76 9.67 14.64
CA GLY A 116 1.44 10.34 13.40
C GLY A 116 0.26 9.68 12.70
N SER A 117 -0.38 10.42 11.80
CA SER A 117 -1.50 9.92 10.99
C SER A 117 -1.49 10.56 9.62
N LEU A 118 -1.96 9.81 8.63
CA LEU A 118 -2.33 10.33 7.31
C LEU A 118 -3.58 9.61 6.83
N VAL A 119 -4.62 10.39 6.55
CA VAL A 119 -5.89 9.89 6.01
C VAL A 119 -6.04 10.40 4.58
N HIS A 120 -5.91 9.48 3.63
CA HIS A 120 -5.99 9.68 2.19
C HIS A 120 -7.25 8.99 1.64
N PRO A 121 -7.83 9.36 0.48
CA PRO A 121 -8.98 8.65 -0.08
C PRO A 121 -8.69 7.18 -0.40
N GLU A 122 -7.47 6.82 -0.77
CA GLU A 122 -7.11 5.46 -1.19
C GLU A 122 -6.59 4.58 -0.05
N TYR A 123 -6.06 5.20 1.02
CA TYR A 123 -5.43 4.48 2.14
C TYR A 123 -5.41 5.31 3.41
N LEU A 124 -5.13 4.66 4.50
CA LEU A 124 -4.74 5.30 5.76
C LEU A 124 -3.34 4.84 6.17
N ARG A 125 -2.64 5.72 6.87
CA ARG A 125 -1.34 5.47 7.48
C ARG A 125 -1.39 5.91 8.94
N PHE A 126 -1.03 5.01 9.84
CA PHE A 126 -1.10 5.26 11.26
C PHE A 126 0.22 4.89 11.93
N ASP A 127 0.89 5.86 12.52
CA ASP A 127 2.17 5.70 13.21
C ASP A 127 1.90 5.63 14.70
N ILE A 128 2.44 4.60 15.37
CA ILE A 128 2.20 4.32 16.77
C ILE A 128 3.49 4.15 17.55
N THR A 129 3.43 4.46 18.85
CA THR A 129 4.48 4.09 19.79
C THR A 129 4.39 2.60 20.11
N HIS A 130 5.35 1.82 19.60
CA HIS A 130 5.48 0.41 19.92
C HIS A 130 6.92 -0.07 19.63
N PRO A 131 7.63 -0.63 20.64
CA PRO A 131 9.06 -0.91 20.52
C PRO A 131 9.36 -2.17 19.70
N ASN A 132 8.45 -3.16 19.70
CA ASN A 132 8.66 -4.46 19.10
C ASN A 132 8.06 -4.57 17.71
N LYS A 133 8.49 -5.57 16.94
CA LYS A 133 7.80 -5.95 15.70
C LYS A 133 6.44 -6.56 16.07
N ILE A 134 5.39 -6.09 15.41
CA ILE A 134 4.05 -6.71 15.54
C ILE A 134 4.09 -8.04 14.79
N SER A 135 3.69 -9.12 15.44
CA SER A 135 3.63 -10.45 14.82
C SER A 135 2.47 -10.54 13.80
N SER A 136 2.55 -11.52 12.90
CA SER A 136 1.44 -11.76 11.95
C SER A 136 0.13 -12.07 12.66
N THR A 137 0.17 -12.85 13.75
CA THR A 137 -1.01 -13.19 14.54
C THR A 137 -1.64 -11.94 15.17
N GLU A 138 -0.83 -11.05 15.77
CA GLU A 138 -1.33 -9.79 16.32
C GLU A 138 -1.95 -8.88 15.24
N LEU A 139 -1.33 -8.81 14.04
CA LEU A 139 -1.90 -8.06 12.91
C LEU A 139 -3.23 -8.65 12.44
N ASP A 140 -3.34 -9.98 12.39
CA ASP A 140 -4.57 -10.68 12.03
C ASP A 140 -5.66 -10.44 13.09
N ASP A 141 -5.34 -10.50 14.39
CA ASP A 141 -6.27 -10.21 15.48
C ASP A 141 -6.80 -8.77 15.42
N ILE A 142 -5.91 -7.79 15.18
CA ILE A 142 -6.29 -6.38 15.01
C ILE A 142 -7.25 -6.23 13.83
N GLU A 143 -6.94 -6.85 12.70
CA GLU A 143 -7.77 -6.79 11.50
C GLU A 143 -9.14 -7.44 11.70
N ILE A 144 -9.20 -8.57 12.42
CA ILE A 144 -10.44 -9.25 12.78
C ILE A 144 -11.30 -8.34 13.66
N ILE A 145 -10.74 -7.71 14.70
CA ILE A 145 -11.47 -6.81 15.59
C ILE A 145 -12.03 -5.61 14.81
N VAL A 146 -11.20 -4.97 13.95
CA VAL A 146 -11.68 -3.83 13.15
C VAL A 146 -12.84 -4.25 12.25
N ASN A 147 -12.73 -5.36 11.53
CA ASN A 147 -13.80 -5.85 10.66
C ASN A 147 -15.04 -6.30 11.43
N GLN A 148 -14.88 -6.82 12.64
CA GLN A 148 -16.02 -7.10 13.54
C GLN A 148 -16.77 -5.79 13.89
N LYS A 149 -16.05 -4.72 14.28
CA LYS A 149 -16.64 -3.41 14.58
C LYS A 149 -17.29 -2.74 13.37
N ILE A 150 -16.79 -3.03 12.18
CA ILE A 150 -17.44 -2.65 10.91
C ILE A 150 -18.76 -3.40 10.76
N GLY A 151 -18.75 -4.73 10.98
CA GLY A 151 -19.96 -5.57 10.88
C GLY A 151 -21.04 -5.26 11.92
N GLU A 152 -20.68 -4.71 13.09
CA GLU A 152 -21.62 -4.25 14.12
C GLU A 152 -22.39 -2.98 13.70
N ASP A 153 -22.00 -2.30 12.64
CA ASP A 153 -22.59 -1.06 12.10
C ASP A 153 -22.87 0.01 13.18
N ILE A 154 -21.89 0.27 14.00
CA ILE A 154 -21.98 1.19 15.16
C ILE A 154 -22.20 2.62 14.66
N THR A 155 -23.20 3.30 15.20
CA THR A 155 -23.45 4.72 14.91
C THR A 155 -22.26 5.58 15.36
N VAL A 156 -21.76 6.43 14.46
CA VAL A 156 -20.72 7.42 14.72
C VAL A 156 -21.39 8.74 15.13
N LYS A 157 -21.16 9.18 16.36
CA LYS A 157 -21.72 10.42 16.90
C LYS A 157 -20.62 11.44 17.12
N THR A 158 -20.96 12.70 16.89
CA THR A 158 -20.08 13.84 17.19
C THR A 158 -20.76 14.78 18.17
N SER A 159 -20.00 15.30 19.13
CA SER A 159 -20.46 16.28 20.08
C SER A 159 -19.38 17.31 20.37
N ILE A 160 -19.80 18.55 20.67
CA ILE A 160 -18.89 19.60 21.13
C ILE A 160 -19.02 19.68 22.65
N LYS A 161 -17.88 19.57 23.34
CA LYS A 161 -17.80 19.58 24.81
C LYS A 161 -16.67 20.48 25.26
N SER A 162 -16.62 20.80 26.56
CA SER A 162 -15.38 21.35 27.12
C SER A 162 -14.30 20.28 27.15
N LEU A 163 -13.04 20.70 27.11
CA LEU A 163 -11.91 19.77 27.21
C LEU A 163 -11.93 18.95 28.51
N GLU A 164 -12.35 19.57 29.62
CA GLU A 164 -12.46 18.91 30.89
C GLU A 164 -13.56 17.81 30.92
N GLU A 165 -14.73 18.11 30.35
CA GLU A 165 -15.82 17.11 30.24
C GLU A 165 -15.42 15.95 29.37
N ALA A 166 -14.81 16.23 28.22
CA ALA A 166 -14.33 15.20 27.28
C ALA A 166 -13.33 14.26 27.98
N LYS A 167 -12.37 14.81 28.72
CA LYS A 167 -11.38 14.02 29.48
C LYS A 167 -12.03 13.20 30.59
N LYS A 168 -12.99 13.77 31.35
CA LYS A 168 -13.73 13.05 32.40
C LYS A 168 -14.52 11.86 31.86
N GLU A 169 -15.02 11.99 30.62
CA GLU A 169 -15.71 10.91 29.92
C GLU A 169 -14.78 9.89 29.26
N GLY A 170 -13.46 10.01 29.44
CA GLY A 170 -12.48 9.09 28.93
C GLY A 170 -12.13 9.28 27.44
N ALA A 171 -12.41 10.46 26.86
CA ALA A 171 -12.02 10.73 25.48
C ALA A 171 -10.49 10.77 25.34
N THR A 172 -9.96 10.00 24.40
CA THR A 172 -8.53 9.99 24.06
C THR A 172 -8.17 11.30 23.35
N ALA A 173 -7.19 12.01 23.92
CA ALA A 173 -6.58 13.19 23.31
C ALA A 173 -5.29 12.77 22.56
N LEU A 174 -5.07 13.31 21.39
CA LEU A 174 -3.84 13.04 20.63
C LEU A 174 -2.65 13.73 21.29
N PHE A 175 -1.52 13.04 21.35
CA PHE A 175 -0.31 13.58 21.94
C PHE A 175 0.26 14.73 21.10
N GLY A 176 0.60 15.84 21.76
CA GLY A 176 1.23 16.99 21.13
C GLY A 176 0.29 17.99 20.44
N GLU A 177 -1.01 17.73 20.40
CA GLU A 177 -1.99 18.70 19.89
C GLU A 177 -2.39 19.72 20.96
N LYS A 178 -2.58 20.97 20.54
CA LYS A 178 -3.10 22.05 21.39
C LYS A 178 -4.60 22.16 21.18
N TYR A 179 -5.34 21.91 22.24
CA TYR A 179 -6.80 22.01 22.22
C TYR A 179 -7.26 23.33 22.86
N GLY A 180 -8.27 23.95 22.27
CA GLY A 180 -8.98 25.08 22.89
C GLY A 180 -9.92 24.61 23.99
N ASP A 181 -10.66 25.55 24.59
CA ASP A 181 -11.64 25.27 25.66
C ASP A 181 -12.78 24.35 25.20
N LYS A 182 -13.15 24.42 23.92
CA LYS A 182 -14.15 23.56 23.29
C LYS A 182 -13.50 22.60 22.30
N VAL A 183 -13.85 21.34 22.40
CA VAL A 183 -13.31 20.24 21.59
C VAL A 183 -14.44 19.44 20.96
N ARG A 184 -14.20 18.92 19.75
CA ARG A 184 -15.11 18.00 19.09
C ARG A 184 -14.71 16.58 19.47
N VAL A 185 -15.67 15.85 20.04
CA VAL A 185 -15.52 14.44 20.43
C VAL A 185 -16.25 13.57 19.42
N VAL A 186 -15.56 12.57 18.89
CA VAL A 186 -16.11 11.54 17.99
C VAL A 186 -16.23 10.25 18.79
N THR A 187 -17.42 9.64 18.79
CA THR A 187 -17.70 8.38 19.51
C THR A 187 -18.28 7.33 18.57
N MET A 188 -17.84 6.09 18.74
CA MET A 188 -18.33 4.90 18.05
C MET A 188 -18.83 3.91 19.12
N GLY A 189 -20.08 4.10 19.60
CA GLY A 189 -20.62 3.40 20.76
C GLY A 189 -19.73 3.61 21.98
N GLU A 190 -19.48 2.52 22.71
CA GLU A 190 -18.54 2.48 23.83
C GLU A 190 -17.13 2.05 23.41
N TYR A 191 -16.93 1.72 22.11
CA TYR A 191 -15.69 1.14 21.63
C TYR A 191 -14.58 2.18 21.42
N SER A 192 -14.89 3.31 20.79
CA SER A 192 -13.92 4.38 20.57
C SER A 192 -14.50 5.75 20.91
N LYS A 193 -13.73 6.56 21.62
CA LYS A 193 -14.08 7.94 21.98
C LYS A 193 -12.81 8.80 21.92
N GLU A 194 -12.74 9.69 20.93
CA GLU A 194 -11.52 10.47 20.67
C GLU A 194 -11.82 11.94 20.36
N LEU A 195 -10.87 12.82 20.69
CA LEU A 195 -10.90 14.21 20.26
C LEU A 195 -10.49 14.27 18.79
N CYS A 196 -11.41 14.64 17.92
CA CYS A 196 -11.15 14.65 16.49
C CYS A 196 -11.95 15.74 15.76
N GLY A 197 -11.25 16.59 14.99
CA GLY A 197 -11.83 17.63 14.14
C GLY A 197 -12.18 17.17 12.73
N GLY A 198 -11.77 15.97 12.32
CA GLY A 198 -11.91 15.46 10.95
C GLY A 198 -13.32 15.04 10.57
N THR A 199 -13.48 14.63 9.32
CA THR A 199 -14.78 14.18 8.78
C THR A 199 -14.95 12.67 8.91
N HIS A 200 -16.16 12.22 9.22
CA HIS A 200 -16.48 10.82 9.51
C HIS A 200 -17.77 10.36 8.83
N VAL A 201 -17.85 9.06 8.56
CA VAL A 201 -19.11 8.43 8.13
C VAL A 201 -20.11 8.36 9.30
N SER A 202 -21.40 8.19 9.01
CA SER A 202 -22.45 8.16 10.03
C SER A 202 -22.52 6.85 10.80
N SER A 203 -21.96 5.75 10.26
CA SER A 203 -21.86 4.46 10.94
C SER A 203 -20.65 3.68 10.43
N THR A 204 -20.15 2.75 11.27
CA THR A 204 -18.96 1.94 10.94
C THR A 204 -19.21 0.98 9.79
N GLY A 205 -20.42 0.54 9.55
CA GLY A 205 -20.78 -0.32 8.43
C GLY A 205 -20.50 0.28 7.05
N LYS A 206 -20.48 1.62 6.95
CA LYS A 206 -20.11 2.32 5.70
C LYS A 206 -18.64 2.11 5.28
N ILE A 207 -17.79 1.63 6.19
CA ILE A 207 -16.40 1.26 5.88
C ILE A 207 -16.37 0.01 4.99
N SER A 208 -17.34 -0.88 5.13
CA SER A 208 -17.51 -2.14 4.39
C SER A 208 -16.43 -3.18 4.69
N LYS A 209 -15.14 -2.90 4.40
CA LYS A 209 -14.00 -3.80 4.56
C LYS A 209 -12.77 -3.02 5.03
N PHE A 210 -11.90 -3.69 5.78
CA PHE A 210 -10.62 -3.16 6.24
C PHE A 210 -9.52 -4.20 6.06
N LYS A 211 -8.33 -3.78 5.60
CA LYS A 211 -7.16 -4.65 5.45
C LYS A 211 -5.88 -3.91 5.78
N ILE A 212 -5.04 -4.52 6.63
CA ILE A 212 -3.67 -4.06 6.86
C ILE A 212 -2.79 -4.56 5.72
N LYS A 213 -2.15 -3.65 5.00
CA LYS A 213 -1.21 -3.99 3.91
C LYS A 213 0.16 -4.38 4.45
N HIS A 214 0.69 -3.60 5.37
CA HIS A 214 1.98 -3.86 6.01
C HIS A 214 2.16 -3.04 7.28
N ASP A 215 3.07 -3.50 8.11
CA ASP A 215 3.62 -2.87 9.30
C ASP A 215 5.14 -2.76 9.15
N LYS A 216 5.73 -1.60 9.49
CA LYS A 216 7.18 -1.39 9.47
C LYS A 216 7.65 -0.42 10.55
N ALA A 217 8.87 -0.62 11.06
CA ALA A 217 9.55 0.37 11.89
C ALA A 217 9.96 1.58 11.04
N ILE A 218 9.72 2.79 11.54
CA ILE A 218 10.16 4.05 10.90
C ILE A 218 11.19 4.82 11.71
N SER A 219 11.21 4.57 13.02
CA SER A 219 12.24 5.05 13.94
C SER A 219 12.27 4.15 15.19
N SER A 220 13.20 4.41 16.12
CA SER A 220 13.25 3.66 17.38
C SER A 220 11.94 3.84 18.14
N GLY A 221 11.27 2.74 18.47
CA GLY A 221 10.01 2.73 19.20
C GLY A 221 8.77 3.23 18.44
N ILE A 222 8.88 3.50 17.14
CA ILE A 222 7.74 3.93 16.31
C ILE A 222 7.52 2.98 15.15
N ARG A 223 6.29 2.50 15.04
CA ARG A 223 5.84 1.62 13.95
C ARG A 223 4.77 2.30 13.11
N ARG A 224 4.85 2.07 11.82
CA ARG A 224 3.91 2.57 10.81
C ARG A 224 3.07 1.45 10.27
N ILE A 225 1.76 1.58 10.44
CA ILE A 225 0.76 0.70 9.85
C ILE A 225 0.19 1.38 8.61
N HIS A 226 0.12 0.65 7.51
CA HIS A 226 -0.53 1.07 6.27
C HIS A 226 -1.72 0.17 6.02
N ALA A 227 -2.90 0.74 5.91
CA ALA A 227 -4.15 0.00 5.71
C ALA A 227 -5.03 0.64 4.64
N ILE A 228 -5.99 -0.13 4.16
CA ILE A 228 -6.93 0.21 3.11
C ILE A 228 -8.35 -0.23 3.49
N THR A 229 -9.33 0.38 2.88
CA THR A 229 -10.76 0.12 3.15
C THR A 229 -11.56 -0.08 1.87
N SER A 230 -12.79 -0.53 2.01
CA SER A 230 -13.80 -0.63 0.95
C SER A 230 -13.29 -1.36 -0.31
N ASN A 231 -13.55 -0.80 -1.49
CA ASN A 231 -13.14 -1.37 -2.78
C ASN A 231 -11.63 -1.52 -2.96
N HIS A 232 -10.81 -0.72 -2.27
CA HIS A 232 -9.35 -0.87 -2.31
C HIS A 232 -8.88 -2.20 -1.72
N VAL A 233 -9.66 -2.79 -0.80
CA VAL A 233 -9.39 -4.14 -0.28
C VAL A 233 -9.57 -5.18 -1.39
N ASP A 234 -10.67 -5.09 -2.16
CA ASP A 234 -10.94 -6.04 -3.25
C ASP A 234 -9.89 -5.95 -4.36
N LEU A 235 -9.50 -4.72 -4.74
CA LEU A 235 -8.44 -4.50 -5.71
C LEU A 235 -7.11 -5.09 -5.25
N TYR A 236 -6.72 -4.83 -4.01
CA TYR A 236 -5.49 -5.37 -3.42
C TYR A 236 -5.48 -6.90 -3.36
N LEU A 237 -6.59 -7.52 -2.95
CA LEU A 237 -6.70 -8.98 -2.89
C LEU A 237 -6.63 -9.60 -4.29
N LYS A 238 -7.24 -8.98 -5.29
CA LYS A 238 -7.14 -9.41 -6.69
C LYS A 238 -5.70 -9.36 -7.19
N GLU A 239 -5.00 -8.22 -6.99
CA GLU A 239 -3.59 -8.09 -7.35
C GLU A 239 -2.73 -9.18 -6.71
N LYS A 240 -2.97 -9.50 -5.43
CA LYS A 240 -2.22 -10.55 -4.72
C LYS A 240 -2.51 -11.95 -5.26
N LEU A 241 -3.74 -12.24 -5.64
CA LEU A 241 -4.09 -13.50 -6.27
C LEU A 241 -3.43 -13.66 -7.66
N ASP A 242 -3.43 -12.58 -8.45
CA ASP A 242 -2.78 -12.56 -9.77
C ASP A 242 -1.26 -12.76 -9.63
N GLU A 243 -0.61 -12.06 -8.68
CA GLU A 243 0.83 -12.25 -8.37
C GLU A 243 1.13 -13.71 -7.98
N LEU A 244 0.32 -14.33 -7.13
CA LEU A 244 0.49 -15.74 -6.72
C LEU A 244 0.28 -16.71 -7.89
N GLY A 245 -0.64 -16.43 -8.80
CA GLY A 245 -0.85 -17.20 -10.03
C GLY A 245 0.39 -17.19 -10.90
N LEU A 246 0.94 -16.01 -11.19
CA LEU A 246 2.17 -15.83 -11.98
C LEU A 246 3.38 -16.53 -11.35
N LEU A 247 3.51 -16.49 -10.03
CA LEU A 247 4.60 -17.19 -9.32
C LEU A 247 4.48 -18.70 -9.48
N LYS A 248 3.31 -19.28 -9.34
CA LYS A 248 3.06 -20.72 -9.53
C LYS A 248 3.37 -21.17 -10.95
N GLU A 249 2.93 -20.41 -11.95
CA GLU A 249 3.25 -20.70 -13.36
C GLU A 249 4.76 -20.66 -13.64
N ALA A 250 5.47 -19.68 -13.06
CA ALA A 250 6.92 -19.58 -13.19
C ALA A 250 7.67 -20.72 -12.50
N GLU A 251 7.19 -21.16 -11.33
CA GLU A 251 7.74 -22.34 -10.62
C GLU A 251 7.49 -23.62 -11.41
N GLN A 252 6.29 -23.80 -11.95
CA GLN A 252 5.95 -24.97 -12.77
C GLN A 252 6.81 -25.05 -14.02
N LYS A 253 7.01 -23.94 -14.75
CA LYS A 253 7.92 -23.90 -15.91
C LYS A 253 9.35 -24.29 -15.57
N LYS A 254 9.87 -23.79 -14.43
CA LYS A 254 11.21 -24.15 -13.98
C LYS A 254 11.33 -25.62 -13.65
N GLU A 255 10.29 -26.22 -13.07
CA GLU A 255 10.30 -27.66 -12.76
C GLU A 255 10.20 -28.51 -14.02
N GLU A 256 9.38 -28.14 -15.01
CA GLU A 256 9.29 -28.77 -16.32
C GLU A 256 10.64 -28.70 -17.08
N GLU A 257 11.32 -27.53 -17.04
CA GLU A 257 12.66 -27.37 -17.63
C GLU A 257 13.68 -28.28 -16.97
N LYS A 258 13.70 -28.37 -15.63
CA LYS A 258 14.59 -29.27 -14.89
C LYS A 258 14.33 -30.74 -15.21
N GLN A 259 13.06 -31.15 -15.29
CA GLN A 259 12.70 -32.52 -15.65
C GLN A 259 13.16 -32.84 -17.07
N SER A 260 12.94 -31.96 -18.04
CA SER A 260 13.38 -32.12 -19.42
C SER A 260 14.90 -32.26 -19.52
N GLN A 261 15.66 -31.42 -18.79
CA GLN A 261 17.12 -31.50 -18.71
C GLN A 261 17.58 -32.84 -18.11
N SER A 262 16.95 -33.28 -17.02
CA SER A 262 17.27 -34.55 -16.40
C SER A 262 17.05 -35.77 -17.32
N ILE A 263 16.01 -35.72 -18.17
CA ILE A 263 15.70 -36.75 -19.16
C ILE A 263 16.79 -36.78 -20.23
N LEU A 264 17.18 -35.63 -20.81
CA LEU A 264 18.21 -35.51 -21.82
C LEU A 264 19.57 -36.05 -21.30
N LEU A 265 19.96 -35.64 -20.10
CA LEU A 265 21.19 -36.13 -19.49
C LEU A 265 21.19 -37.64 -19.22
N LYS A 266 20.05 -38.26 -18.91
CA LYS A 266 19.89 -39.70 -18.72
C LYS A 266 19.84 -40.50 -20.03
N SER A 267 19.39 -39.86 -21.11
CA SER A 267 19.27 -40.51 -22.43
C SER A 267 20.59 -40.65 -23.17
N VAL A 268 21.66 -39.99 -22.69
CA VAL A 268 23.02 -40.15 -23.28
C VAL A 268 23.56 -41.51 -23.00
N ASP A 269 23.81 -42.31 -24.07
CA ASP A 269 24.42 -43.63 -23.97
C ASP A 269 25.95 -43.51 -23.79
N ILE A 270 26.35 -43.46 -22.50
CA ILE A 270 27.76 -43.37 -22.08
C ILE A 270 28.57 -44.57 -22.54
N ASP A 271 27.99 -45.77 -22.54
CA ASP A 271 28.69 -46.99 -22.88
C ASP A 271 29.02 -47.05 -24.39
N SER A 272 28.16 -46.48 -25.20
CA SER A 272 28.43 -46.26 -26.65
C SER A 272 29.62 -45.32 -26.90
N ILE A 273 29.73 -44.25 -26.10
CA ILE A 273 30.86 -43.29 -26.20
C ILE A 273 32.18 -43.96 -25.82
N ILE A 274 32.20 -44.78 -24.82
CA ILE A 274 33.41 -45.47 -24.32
C ILE A 274 33.83 -46.61 -25.24
N LYS A 275 32.87 -47.30 -25.84
CA LYS A 275 33.11 -48.50 -26.63
C LYS A 275 33.88 -48.23 -27.96
N TYR A 276 33.80 -47.00 -28.47
CA TYR A 276 34.39 -46.62 -29.77
C TYR A 276 35.31 -45.39 -29.62
N PRO A 277 36.51 -45.55 -29.02
CA PRO A 277 37.51 -44.48 -28.98
C PRO A 277 37.94 -44.15 -30.40
N ILE A 278 38.17 -42.85 -30.67
CA ILE A 278 38.62 -42.40 -32.01
C ILE A 278 40.09 -42.77 -32.24
N MET A 279 40.87 -42.79 -31.18
CA MET A 279 42.30 -43.06 -31.27
C MET A 279 42.78 -43.68 -29.90
N ASP A 280 43.67 -44.66 -30.00
CA ASP A 280 44.46 -45.15 -28.87
C ASP A 280 45.90 -44.71 -29.12
N PHE A 281 46.49 -44.01 -28.17
CA PHE A 281 47.86 -43.54 -28.23
C PHE A 281 48.60 -43.99 -26.96
N ASP A 282 49.44 -45.01 -27.08
CA ASP A 282 50.26 -45.53 -25.98
C ASP A 282 49.43 -45.97 -24.74
N GLY A 283 48.25 -46.55 -24.97
CA GLY A 283 47.35 -46.99 -23.90
C GLY A 283 46.46 -45.87 -23.32
N ILE A 284 46.44 -44.69 -23.94
CA ILE A 284 45.52 -43.60 -23.62
C ILE A 284 44.43 -43.50 -24.71
N GLU A 285 43.21 -43.76 -24.33
CA GLU A 285 42.04 -43.65 -25.24
C GLU A 285 41.62 -42.19 -25.44
N LEU A 286 41.41 -41.81 -26.71
CA LEU A 286 40.84 -40.53 -27.07
C LEU A 286 39.35 -40.70 -27.39
N LEU A 287 38.49 -40.14 -26.52
CA LEU A 287 37.04 -40.17 -26.67
C LEU A 287 36.56 -38.80 -27.16
N PHE A 288 35.91 -38.80 -28.32
CA PHE A 288 35.38 -37.58 -28.94
C PHE A 288 33.90 -37.81 -29.31
N SER A 289 32.99 -37.07 -28.76
CA SER A 289 31.53 -37.24 -29.03
C SER A 289 30.74 -35.95 -29.01
N LYS A 290 29.84 -35.82 -29.99
CA LYS A 290 28.76 -34.85 -29.93
C LYS A 290 27.64 -35.45 -29.05
N VAL A 291 27.19 -34.69 -28.08
CA VAL A 291 26.09 -35.08 -27.22
C VAL A 291 24.99 -34.05 -27.25
N GLU A 292 23.74 -34.46 -27.24
CA GLU A 292 22.59 -33.57 -27.15
C GLU A 292 22.25 -33.31 -25.70
N LEU A 293 22.39 -32.09 -25.28
CA LEU A 293 22.14 -31.64 -23.89
C LEU A 293 21.30 -30.36 -23.89
N GLY A 294 20.47 -30.19 -22.89
CA GLY A 294 19.64 -28.99 -22.72
C GLY A 294 20.42 -27.78 -22.24
N VAL A 295 21.49 -27.97 -21.49
CA VAL A 295 22.37 -26.90 -20.98
C VAL A 295 23.84 -27.28 -21.01
N ALA A 296 24.68 -26.27 -21.25
CA ALA A 296 26.13 -26.46 -21.40
C ALA A 296 26.81 -26.98 -20.11
N SER A 297 26.27 -26.68 -18.93
CA SER A 297 26.80 -27.18 -17.64
C SER A 297 26.75 -28.70 -17.52
N ASP A 298 25.84 -29.38 -18.21
CA ASP A 298 25.65 -30.81 -18.15
C ASP A 298 26.80 -31.57 -18.82
N LEU A 299 27.55 -30.91 -19.74
CA LEU A 299 28.79 -31.46 -20.29
C LEU A 299 29.78 -31.84 -19.20
N LYS A 300 29.95 -31.00 -18.18
CA LYS A 300 30.87 -31.30 -17.05
C LYS A 300 30.41 -32.51 -16.22
N ILE A 301 29.08 -32.64 -16.04
CA ILE A 301 28.51 -33.77 -15.33
C ILE A 301 28.73 -35.05 -16.11
N LEU A 302 28.52 -35.00 -17.42
CA LEU A 302 28.72 -36.15 -18.31
C LEU A 302 30.19 -36.52 -18.42
N SER A 303 31.10 -35.57 -18.60
CA SER A 303 32.55 -35.83 -18.58
C SER A 303 33.00 -36.51 -17.31
N LYS A 304 32.50 -36.06 -16.14
CA LYS A 304 32.82 -36.73 -14.87
C LYS A 304 32.28 -38.16 -14.79
N LYS A 305 31.09 -38.42 -15.31
CA LYS A 305 30.52 -39.77 -15.35
C LYS A 305 31.32 -40.71 -16.24
N ILE A 306 31.78 -40.24 -17.42
CA ILE A 306 32.63 -41.03 -18.32
C ILE A 306 33.99 -41.28 -17.67
N LYS A 307 34.63 -40.27 -17.10
CA LYS A 307 35.90 -40.39 -16.39
C LYS A 307 35.87 -41.43 -15.29
N ASN A 308 34.75 -41.60 -14.58
CA ASN A 308 34.61 -42.61 -13.54
C ASN A 308 34.46 -44.05 -14.08
N LYS A 309 34.26 -44.20 -15.40
CA LYS A 309 34.13 -45.52 -16.07
C LYS A 309 35.33 -45.88 -16.92
N THR A 310 36.31 -45.00 -17.05
CA THR A 310 37.53 -45.20 -17.89
C THR A 310 38.77 -45.06 -17.02
N ASP A 311 39.80 -45.93 -17.25
CA ASP A 311 41.03 -45.90 -16.47
C ASP A 311 42.03 -44.87 -17.02
N SER A 312 42.15 -44.74 -18.35
CA SER A 312 43.05 -43.81 -19.01
C SER A 312 42.45 -43.31 -20.33
N ALA A 313 41.78 -42.12 -20.24
CA ALA A 313 41.14 -41.51 -21.41
C ALA A 313 41.23 -39.98 -21.37
N ILE A 314 41.41 -39.38 -22.58
CA ILE A 314 41.19 -37.96 -22.82
C ILE A 314 39.81 -37.81 -23.46
N ILE A 315 38.94 -37.07 -22.78
CA ILE A 315 37.51 -36.98 -23.14
C ILE A 315 37.22 -35.61 -23.72
N PHE A 316 36.80 -35.56 -24.99
CA PHE A 316 36.29 -34.37 -25.65
C PHE A 316 34.80 -34.54 -25.91
N LEU A 317 33.98 -33.84 -25.16
CA LEU A 317 32.54 -33.77 -25.39
C LEU A 317 32.17 -32.41 -25.87
N PHE A 318 31.27 -32.34 -26.84
CA PHE A 318 30.71 -31.07 -27.26
C PHE A 318 29.19 -31.16 -27.46
N THR A 319 28.55 -30.05 -27.22
CA THR A 319 27.12 -29.86 -27.48
C THR A 319 26.89 -28.53 -28.17
N GLU A 320 25.84 -28.47 -28.96
CA GLU A 320 25.37 -27.25 -29.61
C GLU A 320 24.06 -26.83 -29.04
N ILE A 321 24.03 -25.64 -28.43
CA ILE A 321 22.83 -25.03 -27.84
C ILE A 321 22.75 -23.60 -28.37
N ASP A 322 21.60 -23.21 -28.89
CA ASP A 322 21.36 -21.87 -29.48
C ASP A 322 22.43 -21.41 -30.47
N LYS A 323 22.87 -22.32 -31.37
CA LYS A 323 23.94 -22.11 -32.35
C LYS A 323 25.34 -21.81 -31.73
N LYS A 324 25.51 -22.11 -30.45
CA LYS A 324 26.83 -22.01 -29.78
C LYS A 324 27.35 -23.41 -29.44
N ILE A 325 28.59 -23.66 -29.75
CA ILE A 325 29.25 -24.92 -29.43
C ILE A 325 29.96 -24.75 -28.07
N THR A 326 29.68 -25.63 -27.13
CA THR A 326 30.40 -25.71 -25.87
C THR A 326 31.16 -27.03 -25.83
N ILE A 327 32.41 -26.99 -25.37
CA ILE A 327 33.29 -28.12 -25.29
C ILE A 327 33.70 -28.36 -23.82
N SER A 328 33.76 -29.62 -23.42
CA SER A 328 34.38 -30.03 -22.17
C SER A 328 35.49 -31.02 -22.47
N VAL A 329 36.65 -30.83 -21.85
CA VAL A 329 37.85 -31.68 -21.97
C VAL A 329 38.17 -32.22 -20.60
#